data_13a5e75d859ad345dd13c904402dd45d
#
_entry.id   13a5e75d859ad345dd13c904402dd45d
#
_cell.length_a   1.000
_cell.length_b   1.000
_cell.length_c   1.000
_cell.angle_alpha   90.00
_cell.angle_beta   90.00
_cell.angle_gamma   90.00
#
_symmetry.space_group_name_H-M   'P 1'
#
loop_
_entity.id
_entity.type
_entity.pdbx_description
1 polymer ?
#
loop_
_entity_poly.entity_id
_entity_poly.type
_entity_poly.pdbx_seq_one_letter_code
_entity_poly.pdbx_strand_id
1 'polypeptide(L)'
;AAQGAVHGVNKADMDMSVRPGDDFYQYAGGGWLKANPMKPEYSSYGVFNDLAETNRKQIRELFENLSKEKHAFGSVGQKVADLYNMAMDSVRLNKEGAAPLQKDLDKVKAFSKKADFTAFIADQHLYKGNPFFGIGVDTDLKNSDLNVMWLSAGTSGLPDRDYYLNTDADSKKKQEAYRAYLSKIFQLSGYKKKEAEKAAKVIYNIEYQFAEAKMSRAEARDYNKLYNIYTIDMLQKDYPAIQWAKYFELMGVKDVKQVILTEPKVMAVAQKLMSTLSEQDIKYYVAGLIIKSSTSVLSDDFVNANFDFYGRLLNGQKEQKARWKRALGFPNSLLGEAVGELYVSKYFAGESKAKMLKLIDNLRKALATRIANLTWMNDTTKINALVKLNSFTVKVGYPDKWRDYSKLTIDPAKSLYDNVAAATYVETLRNLEKFGKPVDKSEWGMTPQTVNAYYNPTTNEICFPAAILQAPFFDVNADDATNYGAIGVVIGHEMTHGFDDQGRNFNADGNMVDWWTA
;
A
#
# COMPACT_ATOMS: atom_id res chain seq x y z
N ALA A 1 22.44 36.58 5.54
CA ALA A 1 21.40 36.70 6.55
C ALA A 1 20.37 35.59 6.27
N ALA A 2 20.18 34.63 7.19
CA ALA A 2 19.12 33.65 7.10
C ALA A 2 17.79 34.42 7.08
N GLN A 3 17.05 34.33 5.98
CA GLN A 3 15.67 34.80 5.95
C GLN A 3 14.90 34.02 7.02
N GLY A 4 14.30 34.73 7.98
CA GLY A 4 13.44 34.09 8.98
C GLY A 4 12.36 33.27 8.32
N ALA A 5 11.96 32.19 8.96
CA ALA A 5 10.88 31.32 8.46
C ALA A 5 9.62 32.15 8.17
N VAL A 6 9.07 31.99 6.97
CA VAL A 6 7.81 32.65 6.60
C VAL A 6 6.66 31.81 7.18
N HIS A 7 5.89 32.44 8.07
CA HIS A 7 4.67 31.85 8.63
C HIS A 7 3.47 32.46 7.89
N GLY A 8 2.73 31.63 7.18
CA GLY A 8 1.58 32.08 6.40
C GLY A 8 1.84 32.04 4.89
N VAL A 9 1.14 32.93 4.15
CA VAL A 9 1.26 32.99 2.68
C VAL A 9 2.62 33.53 2.27
N ASN A 10 3.37 32.73 1.52
CA ASN A 10 4.66 33.13 0.97
C ASN A 10 4.44 33.74 -0.41
N LYS A 11 4.60 35.08 -0.51
CA LYS A 11 4.44 35.81 -1.78
C LYS A 11 5.46 35.39 -2.86
N ALA A 12 6.61 34.85 -2.47
CA ALA A 12 7.61 34.34 -3.42
C ALA A 12 7.11 33.11 -4.19
N ASP A 13 6.12 32.37 -3.65
CA ASP A 13 5.51 31.24 -4.33
C ASP A 13 4.48 31.65 -5.38
N MET A 14 4.09 32.92 -5.40
CA MET A 14 3.09 33.46 -6.30
C MET A 14 3.73 34.06 -7.58
N ASP A 15 2.92 34.18 -8.63
CA ASP A 15 3.27 34.93 -9.84
C ASP A 15 2.33 36.14 -9.97
N MET A 16 2.81 37.30 -9.50
CA MET A 16 2.02 38.54 -9.48
C MET A 16 1.82 39.14 -10.86
N SER A 17 2.51 38.66 -11.89
CA SER A 17 2.33 39.12 -13.28
C SER A 17 1.07 38.53 -13.93
N VAL A 18 0.47 37.51 -13.33
CA VAL A 18 -0.73 36.83 -13.82
C VAL A 18 -1.96 37.36 -13.07
N ARG A 19 -3.05 37.64 -13.80
CA ARG A 19 -4.31 38.02 -13.17
C ARG A 19 -5.00 36.76 -12.57
N PRO A 20 -5.42 36.82 -11.29
CA PRO A 20 -6.04 35.65 -10.64
C PRO A 20 -7.32 35.16 -11.31
N GLY A 21 -8.05 36.06 -12.00
CA GLY A 21 -9.27 35.69 -12.75
C GLY A 21 -8.98 35.02 -14.09
N ASP A 22 -7.77 35.09 -14.60
CA ASP A 22 -7.37 34.50 -15.88
C ASP A 22 -6.75 33.11 -15.66
N ASP A 23 -5.83 32.98 -14.71
CA ASP A 23 -5.20 31.72 -14.33
C ASP A 23 -4.83 31.75 -12.84
N PHE A 24 -5.74 31.28 -12.00
CA PHE A 24 -5.53 31.28 -10.56
C PHE A 24 -4.41 30.34 -10.12
N TYR A 25 -4.26 29.21 -10.80
CA TYR A 25 -3.20 28.24 -10.48
C TYR A 25 -1.82 28.85 -10.67
N GLN A 26 -1.58 29.47 -11.83
CA GLN A 26 -0.31 30.15 -12.09
C GLN A 26 -0.11 31.37 -11.17
N TYR A 27 -1.18 32.13 -10.91
CA TYR A 27 -1.12 33.26 -9.97
C TYR A 27 -0.68 32.84 -8.57
N ALA A 28 -1.31 31.79 -8.04
CA ALA A 28 -1.08 31.34 -6.67
C ALA A 28 0.23 30.55 -6.49
N GLY A 29 0.64 29.76 -7.49
CA GLY A 29 1.75 28.83 -7.38
C GLY A 29 2.89 28.99 -8.38
N GLY A 30 2.83 29.97 -9.26
CA GLY A 30 3.81 30.12 -10.36
C GLY A 30 5.24 30.35 -9.90
N GLY A 31 5.44 31.10 -8.81
CA GLY A 31 6.76 31.30 -8.22
C GLY A 31 7.35 30.00 -7.65
N TRP A 32 6.53 29.22 -6.98
CA TRP A 32 6.93 27.92 -6.45
C TRP A 32 7.31 26.94 -7.57
N LEU A 33 6.51 26.87 -8.63
CA LEU A 33 6.79 26.02 -9.80
C LEU A 33 8.12 26.38 -10.45
N LYS A 34 8.40 27.67 -10.59
CA LYS A 34 9.67 28.16 -11.14
C LYS A 34 10.86 27.81 -10.26
N ALA A 35 10.71 27.93 -8.95
CA ALA A 35 11.77 27.63 -7.97
C ALA A 35 11.99 26.13 -7.75
N ASN A 36 11.01 25.29 -8.06
CA ASN A 36 11.03 23.85 -7.81
C ASN A 36 10.77 23.06 -9.11
N PRO A 37 11.69 23.09 -10.08
CA PRO A 37 11.55 22.30 -11.30
C PRO A 37 11.54 20.81 -10.97
N MET A 38 10.83 20.02 -11.80
CA MET A 38 10.75 18.59 -11.63
C MET A 38 12.12 17.93 -11.74
N LYS A 39 12.50 17.17 -10.70
CA LYS A 39 13.74 16.41 -10.68
C LYS A 39 13.62 15.17 -11.58
N PRO A 40 14.73 14.67 -12.16
CA PRO A 40 14.69 13.53 -13.11
C PRO A 40 14.23 12.22 -12.49
N GLU A 41 14.27 12.07 -11.18
CA GLU A 41 13.76 10.91 -10.45
C GLU A 41 12.22 10.90 -10.30
N TYR A 42 11.53 11.97 -10.72
CA TYR A 42 10.08 12.12 -10.66
C TYR A 42 9.46 12.20 -12.06
N SER A 43 8.22 11.71 -12.18
CA SER A 43 7.37 11.90 -13.37
C SER A 43 6.32 13.00 -13.15
N SER A 44 6.07 13.36 -11.90
CA SER A 44 5.25 14.50 -11.48
C SER A 44 5.82 15.06 -10.19
N TYR A 45 5.69 16.37 -9.96
CA TYR A 45 6.24 17.01 -8.77
C TYR A 45 5.32 18.13 -8.28
N GLY A 46 4.97 18.08 -7.01
CA GLY A 46 4.15 19.06 -6.33
C GLY A 46 4.55 19.19 -4.86
N VAL A 47 3.79 19.94 -4.08
CA VAL A 47 4.11 20.19 -2.65
C VAL A 47 4.10 18.92 -1.80
N PHE A 48 3.29 17.92 -2.14
CA PHE A 48 3.36 16.61 -1.47
C PHE A 48 4.71 15.93 -1.67
N ASN A 49 5.24 15.98 -2.89
CA ASN A 49 6.55 15.41 -3.19
C ASN A 49 7.67 16.19 -2.46
N ASP A 50 7.56 17.51 -2.42
CA ASP A 50 8.53 18.38 -1.75
C ASP A 50 8.57 18.10 -0.24
N LEU A 51 7.42 18.00 0.40
CA LEU A 51 7.35 17.63 1.80
C LEU A 51 7.83 16.19 2.05
N ALA A 52 7.54 15.25 1.14
CA ALA A 52 8.06 13.88 1.21
C ALA A 52 9.59 13.85 1.13
N GLU A 53 10.22 14.72 0.34
CA GLU A 53 11.67 14.87 0.30
C GLU A 53 12.24 15.34 1.65
N THR A 54 11.62 16.33 2.26
CA THR A 54 11.98 16.80 3.61
C THR A 54 11.83 15.67 4.63
N ASN A 55 10.73 14.93 4.57
CA ASN A 55 10.46 13.79 5.44
C ASN A 55 11.53 12.68 5.30
N ARG A 56 11.95 12.36 4.08
CA ARG A 56 13.02 11.39 3.85
C ARG A 56 14.34 11.82 4.48
N LYS A 57 14.69 13.10 4.39
CA LYS A 57 15.90 13.64 5.03
C LYS A 57 15.84 13.52 6.56
N GLN A 58 14.67 13.80 7.15
CA GLN A 58 14.44 13.65 8.58
C GLN A 58 14.62 12.19 9.02
N ILE A 59 14.02 11.26 8.28
CA ILE A 59 14.12 9.81 8.58
C ILE A 59 15.56 9.33 8.37
N ARG A 60 16.24 9.78 7.32
CA ARG A 60 17.66 9.47 7.10
C ARG A 60 18.50 9.89 8.30
N GLU A 61 18.30 11.08 8.82
CA GLU A 61 19.00 11.57 10.01
C GLU A 61 18.77 10.65 11.21
N LEU A 62 17.53 10.23 11.45
CA LEU A 62 17.20 9.26 12.50
C LEU A 62 17.99 7.95 12.34
N PHE A 63 18.02 7.40 11.12
CA PHE A 63 18.69 6.12 10.87
C PHE A 63 20.22 6.23 10.96
N GLU A 64 20.80 7.30 10.47
CA GLU A 64 22.24 7.55 10.57
C GLU A 64 22.68 7.76 12.02
N ASN A 65 21.87 8.44 12.82
CA ASN A 65 22.15 8.61 14.25
C ASN A 65 22.08 7.28 15.00
N LEU A 66 21.07 6.44 14.72
CA LEU A 66 21.00 5.08 15.27
C LEU A 66 22.22 4.24 14.90
N SER A 67 22.69 4.36 13.66
CA SER A 67 23.85 3.60 13.16
C SER A 67 25.17 3.96 13.86
N LYS A 68 25.25 5.13 14.49
CA LYS A 68 26.44 5.56 15.26
C LYS A 68 26.46 5.01 16.68
N GLU A 69 25.36 4.45 17.15
CA GLU A 69 25.23 3.94 18.51
C GLU A 69 25.32 2.41 18.53
N LYS A 70 25.73 1.86 19.68
CA LYS A 70 25.66 0.42 19.90
C LYS A 70 24.27 0.07 20.43
N HIS A 71 23.65 -0.94 19.84
CA HIS A 71 22.34 -1.43 20.23
C HIS A 71 22.43 -2.91 20.62
N ALA A 72 21.69 -3.29 21.66
CA ALA A 72 21.55 -4.70 22.02
C ALA A 72 20.80 -5.44 20.89
N PHE A 73 21.24 -6.65 20.57
CA PHE A 73 20.54 -7.48 19.59
C PHE A 73 19.10 -7.72 20.01
N GLY A 74 18.17 -7.56 19.07
CA GLY A 74 16.74 -7.66 19.32
C GLY A 74 16.06 -6.35 19.74
N SER A 75 16.81 -5.28 20.01
CA SER A 75 16.25 -3.96 20.25
C SER A 75 15.72 -3.32 18.97
N VAL A 76 14.81 -2.37 19.11
CA VAL A 76 14.29 -1.59 17.97
C VAL A 76 15.42 -0.88 17.24
N GLY A 77 16.35 -0.27 17.97
CA GLY A 77 17.48 0.43 17.36
C GLY A 77 18.35 -0.49 16.51
N GLN A 78 18.64 -1.70 16.98
CA GLN A 78 19.39 -2.69 16.22
C GLN A 78 18.65 -3.08 14.95
N LYS A 79 17.36 -3.39 15.05
CA LYS A 79 16.56 -3.83 13.89
C LYS A 79 16.49 -2.76 12.80
N VAL A 80 16.25 -1.51 13.18
CA VAL A 80 16.16 -0.38 12.24
C VAL A 80 17.52 -0.09 11.61
N ALA A 81 18.57 0.05 12.41
CA ALA A 81 19.91 0.38 11.92
C ALA A 81 20.47 -0.72 11.01
N ASP A 82 20.39 -1.97 11.43
CA ASP A 82 20.94 -3.09 10.64
C ASP A 82 20.17 -3.29 9.33
N LEU A 83 18.85 -3.17 9.34
CA LEU A 83 18.06 -3.29 8.12
C LEU A 83 18.36 -2.17 7.12
N TYR A 84 18.49 -0.94 7.59
CA TYR A 84 18.90 0.20 6.76
C TYR A 84 20.29 0.00 6.18
N ASN A 85 21.25 -0.38 7.00
CA ASN A 85 22.64 -0.57 6.57
C ASN A 85 22.81 -1.74 5.60
N MET A 86 22.07 -2.83 5.78
CA MET A 86 22.03 -3.92 4.79
C MET A 86 21.51 -3.46 3.43
N ALA A 87 20.47 -2.64 3.41
CA ALA A 87 19.91 -2.08 2.18
C ALA A 87 20.86 -1.07 1.51
N MET A 88 21.72 -0.42 2.27
CA MET A 88 22.77 0.49 1.79
C MET A 88 24.01 -0.23 1.25
N ASP A 89 24.23 -1.47 1.65
CA ASP A 89 25.44 -2.23 1.32
C ASP A 89 25.38 -2.81 -0.10
N SER A 90 25.61 -1.95 -1.09
CA SER A 90 25.60 -2.35 -2.51
C SER A 90 26.70 -3.36 -2.85
N VAL A 91 27.83 -3.30 -2.18
CA VAL A 91 28.96 -4.22 -2.41
C VAL A 91 28.53 -5.65 -2.06
N ARG A 92 27.95 -5.85 -0.89
CA ARG A 92 27.44 -7.15 -0.45
C ARG A 92 26.30 -7.64 -1.35
N LEU A 93 25.31 -6.79 -1.63
CA LEU A 93 24.18 -7.14 -2.47
C LEU A 93 24.60 -7.58 -3.88
N ASN A 94 25.54 -6.87 -4.49
CA ASN A 94 26.06 -7.21 -5.81
C ASN A 94 26.91 -8.49 -5.78
N LYS A 95 27.65 -8.74 -4.71
CA LYS A 95 28.41 -9.99 -4.53
C LYS A 95 27.47 -11.19 -4.37
N GLU A 96 26.41 -11.06 -3.61
CA GLU A 96 25.43 -12.13 -3.41
C GLU A 96 24.60 -12.40 -4.68
N GLY A 97 24.31 -11.36 -5.46
CA GLY A 97 23.56 -11.49 -6.72
C GLY A 97 22.21 -12.14 -6.52
N ALA A 98 21.95 -13.21 -7.25
CA ALA A 98 20.71 -14.00 -7.16
C ALA A 98 20.81 -15.17 -6.15
N ALA A 99 21.94 -15.36 -5.48
CA ALA A 99 22.15 -16.51 -4.61
C ALA A 99 21.07 -16.64 -3.50
N PRO A 100 20.59 -15.55 -2.86
CA PRO A 100 19.55 -15.68 -1.85
C PRO A 100 18.22 -16.27 -2.33
N LEU A 101 17.92 -16.18 -3.62
CA LEU A 101 16.72 -16.76 -4.23
C LEU A 101 16.77 -18.28 -4.36
N GLN A 102 17.96 -18.88 -4.48
CA GLN A 102 18.11 -20.23 -5.01
C GLN A 102 17.35 -21.28 -4.22
N LYS A 103 17.38 -21.23 -2.91
CA LYS A 103 16.66 -22.18 -2.04
C LYS A 103 15.16 -22.19 -2.31
N ASP A 104 14.57 -21.03 -2.59
CA ASP A 104 13.14 -20.92 -2.85
C ASP A 104 12.79 -21.31 -4.28
N LEU A 105 13.65 -21.02 -5.24
CA LEU A 105 13.52 -21.50 -6.62
C LEU A 105 13.69 -23.03 -6.69
N ASP A 106 14.58 -23.61 -5.90
CA ASP A 106 14.76 -25.06 -5.82
C ASP A 106 13.53 -25.76 -5.28
N LYS A 107 12.86 -25.20 -4.29
CA LYS A 107 11.56 -25.70 -3.79
C LYS A 107 10.50 -25.71 -4.91
N VAL A 108 10.46 -24.68 -5.73
CA VAL A 108 9.53 -24.60 -6.87
C VAL A 108 9.88 -25.65 -7.92
N LYS A 109 11.16 -25.82 -8.25
CA LYS A 109 11.63 -26.83 -9.19
C LYS A 109 11.34 -28.27 -8.73
N ALA A 110 11.32 -28.49 -7.42
CA ALA A 110 10.99 -29.78 -6.84
C ALA A 110 9.48 -30.09 -6.80
N PHE A 111 8.62 -29.12 -7.11
CA PHE A 111 7.18 -29.32 -7.15
C PHE A 111 6.80 -30.40 -8.18
N SER A 112 5.84 -31.26 -7.80
CA SER A 112 5.26 -32.28 -8.68
C SER A 112 3.74 -32.24 -8.54
N LYS A 113 3.02 -32.38 -9.64
CA LYS A 113 1.55 -32.55 -9.65
C LYS A 113 1.07 -33.80 -8.88
N LYS A 114 1.96 -34.77 -8.70
CA LYS A 114 1.68 -35.97 -7.88
C LYS A 114 1.77 -35.68 -6.39
N ALA A 115 2.39 -34.57 -6.01
CA ALA A 115 2.48 -34.12 -4.63
C ALA A 115 1.17 -33.41 -4.20
N ASP A 116 1.09 -33.10 -2.91
CA ASP A 116 -0.04 -32.38 -2.33
C ASP A 116 -0.05 -30.92 -2.82
N PHE A 117 -0.89 -30.62 -3.80
CA PHE A 117 -0.99 -29.29 -4.38
C PHE A 117 -1.48 -28.26 -3.35
N THR A 118 -2.45 -28.61 -2.51
CA THR A 118 -2.96 -27.72 -1.47
C THR A 118 -1.85 -27.34 -0.49
N ALA A 119 -1.02 -28.30 -0.09
CA ALA A 119 0.11 -28.02 0.79
C ALA A 119 1.16 -27.12 0.13
N PHE A 120 1.44 -27.34 -1.16
CA PHE A 120 2.36 -26.48 -1.92
C PHE A 120 1.87 -25.04 -1.98
N ILE A 121 0.60 -24.83 -2.28
CA ILE A 121 -0.01 -23.49 -2.34
C ILE A 121 -0.02 -22.82 -0.97
N ALA A 122 -0.40 -23.53 0.09
CA ALA A 122 -0.38 -23.00 1.45
C ALA A 122 1.02 -22.56 1.87
N ASP A 123 2.05 -23.34 1.56
CA ASP A 123 3.44 -23.00 1.84
C ASP A 123 3.85 -21.71 1.12
N GLN A 124 3.50 -21.56 -0.16
CA GLN A 124 3.75 -20.31 -0.90
C GLN A 124 3.03 -19.11 -0.28
N HIS A 125 1.77 -19.27 0.07
CA HIS A 125 0.98 -18.17 0.67
C HIS A 125 1.50 -17.75 2.05
N LEU A 126 2.01 -18.66 2.83
CA LEU A 126 2.61 -18.34 4.13
C LEU A 126 3.94 -17.60 4.00
N TYR A 127 4.78 -17.99 3.05
CA TYR A 127 6.18 -17.56 3.05
C TYR A 127 6.62 -16.67 1.89
N LYS A 128 5.91 -16.70 0.75
CA LYS A 128 6.42 -16.06 -0.47
C LYS A 128 5.44 -15.09 -1.13
N GLY A 129 4.34 -15.56 -1.61
CA GLY A 129 3.40 -14.74 -2.34
C GLY A 129 2.07 -15.45 -2.50
N ASN A 130 1.23 -14.93 -3.38
CA ASN A 130 -0.14 -15.41 -3.53
C ASN A 130 -0.41 -15.96 -4.94
N PRO A 131 0.24 -17.07 -5.36
CA PRO A 131 -0.10 -17.67 -6.64
C PRO A 131 -1.57 -18.07 -6.69
N PHE A 132 -2.24 -17.74 -7.79
CA PHE A 132 -3.65 -18.00 -8.12
C PHE A 132 -4.65 -17.22 -7.28
N PHE A 133 -4.52 -17.21 -5.97
CA PHE A 133 -5.40 -16.50 -5.04
C PHE A 133 -4.64 -16.14 -3.76
N GLY A 134 -5.26 -15.37 -2.90
CA GLY A 134 -4.73 -15.06 -1.58
C GLY A 134 -5.85 -14.88 -0.56
N ILE A 135 -5.50 -15.02 0.69
CA ILE A 135 -6.39 -14.75 1.82
C ILE A 135 -5.86 -13.62 2.69
N GLY A 136 -6.76 -12.98 3.40
CA GLY A 136 -6.43 -11.97 4.39
C GLY A 136 -7.57 -11.80 5.36
N VAL A 137 -7.24 -11.37 6.57
CA VAL A 137 -8.22 -11.05 7.60
C VAL A 137 -8.44 -9.55 7.61
N ASP A 138 -9.69 -9.14 7.52
CA ASP A 138 -10.08 -7.74 7.56
C ASP A 138 -11.50 -7.62 8.11
N THR A 139 -11.94 -6.39 8.34
CA THR A 139 -13.27 -6.09 8.84
C THR A 139 -14.36 -6.62 7.92
N ASP A 140 -15.41 -7.17 8.51
CA ASP A 140 -16.66 -7.47 7.78
C ASP A 140 -17.36 -6.16 7.43
N LEU A 141 -17.65 -5.95 6.16
CA LEU A 141 -18.31 -4.71 5.71
C LEU A 141 -19.72 -4.53 6.29
N LYS A 142 -20.40 -5.63 6.63
CA LYS A 142 -21.75 -5.59 7.23
C LYS A 142 -21.76 -5.71 8.75
N ASN A 143 -20.62 -5.99 9.35
CA ASN A 143 -20.42 -6.00 10.80
C ASN A 143 -19.03 -5.46 11.13
N SER A 144 -18.94 -4.16 11.32
CA SER A 144 -17.68 -3.44 11.51
C SER A 144 -16.93 -3.77 12.80
N ASP A 145 -17.53 -4.56 13.69
CA ASP A 145 -16.90 -5.00 14.94
C ASP A 145 -16.16 -6.33 14.80
N LEU A 146 -16.31 -7.02 13.66
CA LEU A 146 -15.81 -8.38 13.47
C LEU A 146 -14.76 -8.46 12.36
N ASN A 147 -13.62 -9.09 12.67
CA ASN A 147 -12.62 -9.51 11.68
C ASN A 147 -13.02 -10.85 11.05
N VAL A 148 -13.05 -10.89 9.74
CA VAL A 148 -13.45 -12.08 8.96
C VAL A 148 -12.42 -12.43 7.89
N MET A 149 -12.57 -13.60 7.29
CA MET A 149 -11.68 -14.08 6.23
C MET A 149 -12.14 -13.56 4.87
N TRP A 150 -11.22 -12.92 4.17
CA TRP A 150 -11.38 -12.48 2.78
C TRP A 150 -10.57 -13.37 1.85
N LEU A 151 -11.11 -13.63 0.67
CA LEU A 151 -10.46 -14.37 -0.40
C LEU A 151 -10.51 -13.54 -1.68
N SER A 152 -9.35 -13.39 -2.32
CA SER A 152 -9.23 -12.69 -3.60
C SER A 152 -8.36 -13.49 -4.55
N ALA A 153 -8.77 -13.57 -5.81
CA ALA A 153 -8.05 -14.33 -6.83
C ALA A 153 -7.35 -13.42 -7.83
N GLY A 154 -6.39 -13.99 -8.51
CA GLY A 154 -5.65 -13.36 -9.59
C GLY A 154 -4.37 -12.69 -9.16
N THR A 155 -3.47 -12.57 -10.12
CA THR A 155 -2.20 -11.84 -10.00
C THR A 155 -2.04 -10.93 -11.21
N SER A 156 -1.31 -9.84 -11.03
CA SER A 156 -1.03 -8.89 -12.09
C SER A 156 0.36 -8.28 -11.91
N GLY A 157 1.10 -8.18 -12.99
CA GLY A 157 2.38 -7.46 -13.02
C GLY A 157 2.26 -6.07 -13.67
N LEU A 158 1.13 -5.76 -14.29
CA LEU A 158 0.82 -4.46 -14.87
C LEU A 158 -0.22 -3.73 -14.00
N PRO A 159 -0.32 -2.38 -14.09
CA PRO A 159 -1.09 -1.58 -13.13
C PRO A 159 -2.59 -1.90 -13.06
N ASP A 160 -3.22 -2.25 -14.19
CA ASP A 160 -4.62 -2.64 -14.24
C ASP A 160 -4.93 -3.50 -15.48
N ARG A 161 -6.18 -3.97 -15.59
CA ARG A 161 -6.61 -4.86 -16.67
C ARG A 161 -6.46 -4.25 -18.07
N ASP A 162 -6.60 -2.95 -18.22
CA ASP A 162 -6.55 -2.30 -19.52
C ASP A 162 -5.17 -2.39 -20.17
N TYR A 163 -4.11 -2.44 -19.36
CA TYR A 163 -2.75 -2.67 -19.84
C TYR A 163 -2.60 -4.01 -20.59
N TYR A 164 -3.40 -5.01 -20.22
CA TYR A 164 -3.43 -6.32 -20.92
C TYR A 164 -4.39 -6.32 -22.10
N LEU A 165 -5.54 -5.66 -21.98
CA LEU A 165 -6.67 -5.79 -22.90
C LEU A 165 -6.62 -4.80 -24.06
N ASN A 166 -6.01 -3.63 -23.88
CA ASN A 166 -5.90 -2.62 -24.93
C ASN A 166 -4.98 -3.10 -26.06
N THR A 167 -5.34 -2.78 -27.30
CA THR A 167 -4.69 -3.29 -28.51
C THR A 167 -4.01 -2.21 -29.37
N ASP A 168 -4.02 -0.96 -28.90
CA ASP A 168 -3.31 0.13 -29.57
C ASP A 168 -1.79 -0.05 -29.55
N ALA A 169 -1.08 0.65 -30.41
CA ALA A 169 0.36 0.48 -30.60
C ALA A 169 1.17 0.74 -29.32
N ASP A 170 0.80 1.75 -28.52
CA ASP A 170 1.47 2.07 -27.27
C ASP A 170 1.27 0.96 -26.23
N SER A 171 0.04 0.44 -26.10
CA SER A 171 -0.26 -0.67 -25.21
C SER A 171 0.49 -1.94 -25.59
N LYS A 172 0.58 -2.26 -26.88
CA LYS A 172 1.35 -3.42 -27.38
C LYS A 172 2.84 -3.28 -27.06
N LYS A 173 3.40 -2.09 -27.19
CA LYS A 173 4.79 -1.81 -26.83
C LYS A 173 5.05 -2.08 -25.35
N LYS A 174 4.15 -1.63 -24.47
CA LYS A 174 4.24 -1.87 -23.03
C LYS A 174 4.13 -3.36 -22.69
N GLN A 175 3.24 -4.07 -23.35
CA GLN A 175 3.06 -5.52 -23.19
C GLN A 175 4.33 -6.30 -23.60
N GLU A 176 4.93 -5.96 -24.71
CA GLU A 176 6.20 -6.56 -25.17
C GLU A 176 7.34 -6.25 -24.20
N ALA A 177 7.44 -5.01 -23.74
CA ALA A 177 8.45 -4.60 -22.77
C ALA A 177 8.29 -5.32 -21.43
N TYR A 178 7.06 -5.58 -21.00
CA TYR A 178 6.79 -6.36 -19.79
C TYR A 178 7.29 -7.80 -19.94
N ARG A 179 6.99 -8.46 -21.05
CA ARG A 179 7.51 -9.82 -21.31
C ARG A 179 9.04 -9.85 -21.39
N ALA A 180 9.65 -8.84 -22.00
CA ALA A 180 11.11 -8.71 -22.03
C ALA A 180 11.69 -8.52 -20.61
N TYR A 181 11.04 -7.73 -19.78
CA TYR A 181 11.41 -7.58 -18.37
C TYR A 181 11.34 -8.90 -17.61
N LEU A 182 10.24 -9.65 -17.76
CA LEU A 182 10.09 -10.98 -17.15
C LEU A 182 11.22 -11.91 -17.57
N SER A 183 11.51 -11.98 -18.87
CA SER A 183 12.62 -12.78 -19.39
C SER A 183 13.96 -12.36 -18.78
N LYS A 184 14.21 -11.05 -18.67
CA LYS A 184 15.45 -10.51 -18.09
C LYS A 184 15.65 -10.95 -16.64
N ILE A 185 14.64 -10.84 -15.79
CA ILE A 185 14.78 -11.22 -14.38
C ILE A 185 14.90 -12.73 -14.18
N PHE A 186 14.30 -13.54 -15.05
CA PHE A 186 14.54 -14.98 -15.07
C PHE A 186 15.98 -15.30 -15.46
N GLN A 187 16.53 -14.65 -16.49
CA GLN A 187 17.93 -14.84 -16.88
C GLN A 187 18.90 -14.45 -15.76
N LEU A 188 18.65 -13.34 -15.07
CA LEU A 188 19.44 -12.92 -13.92
C LEU A 188 19.36 -13.93 -12.75
N SER A 189 18.30 -14.72 -12.72
CA SER A 189 18.08 -15.77 -11.72
C SER A 189 18.68 -17.12 -12.09
N GLY A 190 19.35 -17.21 -13.24
CA GLY A 190 20.04 -18.42 -13.69
C GLY A 190 19.31 -19.24 -14.75
N TYR A 191 18.17 -18.79 -15.25
CA TYR A 191 17.47 -19.45 -16.36
C TYR A 191 18.15 -19.13 -17.70
N LYS A 192 18.21 -20.11 -18.60
CA LYS A 192 18.70 -19.87 -19.95
C LYS A 192 17.72 -18.99 -20.72
N LYS A 193 18.22 -18.24 -21.70
CA LYS A 193 17.44 -17.26 -22.47
C LYS A 193 16.13 -17.82 -23.04
N LYS A 194 16.19 -18.97 -23.74
CA LYS A 194 15.00 -19.60 -24.34
C LYS A 194 13.97 -20.01 -23.29
N GLU A 195 14.42 -20.55 -22.18
CA GLU A 195 13.56 -20.93 -21.06
C GLU A 195 12.94 -19.70 -20.38
N ALA A 196 13.73 -18.65 -20.19
CA ALA A 196 13.26 -17.38 -19.63
C ALA A 196 12.17 -16.73 -20.52
N GLU A 197 12.37 -16.74 -21.83
CA GLU A 197 11.38 -16.24 -22.79
C GLU A 197 10.08 -17.06 -22.74
N LYS A 198 10.18 -18.37 -22.61
CA LYS A 198 9.03 -19.27 -22.46
C LYS A 198 8.28 -18.99 -21.15
N ALA A 199 9.01 -18.87 -20.05
CA ALA A 199 8.43 -18.52 -18.73
C ALA A 199 7.69 -17.18 -18.79
N ALA A 200 8.27 -16.17 -19.42
CA ALA A 200 7.65 -14.86 -19.61
C ALA A 200 6.31 -14.93 -20.35
N LYS A 201 6.23 -15.73 -21.41
CA LYS A 201 4.99 -15.94 -22.16
C LYS A 201 3.93 -16.64 -21.31
N VAL A 202 4.31 -17.66 -20.56
CA VAL A 202 3.40 -18.40 -19.68
C VAL A 202 2.82 -17.47 -18.62
N ILE A 203 3.65 -16.69 -17.94
CA ILE A 203 3.22 -15.76 -16.89
C ILE A 203 2.30 -14.70 -17.48
N TYR A 204 2.68 -14.08 -18.59
CA TYR A 204 1.86 -13.06 -19.25
C TYR A 204 0.48 -13.60 -19.62
N ASN A 205 0.41 -14.81 -20.19
CA ASN A 205 -0.84 -15.43 -20.59
C ASN A 205 -1.74 -15.74 -19.38
N ILE A 206 -1.17 -16.17 -18.26
CA ILE A 206 -1.92 -16.38 -17.01
C ILE A 206 -2.50 -15.06 -16.51
N GLU A 207 -1.68 -14.02 -16.43
CA GLU A 207 -2.12 -12.70 -15.99
C GLU A 207 -3.16 -12.08 -16.94
N TYR A 208 -3.02 -12.30 -18.23
CA TYR A 208 -4.01 -11.87 -19.23
C TYR A 208 -5.38 -12.52 -18.99
N GLN A 209 -5.43 -13.83 -18.71
CA GLN A 209 -6.68 -14.53 -18.41
C GLN A 209 -7.34 -13.97 -17.14
N PHE A 210 -6.55 -13.66 -16.12
CA PHE A 210 -7.08 -12.96 -14.93
C PHE A 210 -7.63 -11.59 -15.30
N ALA A 211 -6.93 -10.82 -16.10
CA ALA A 211 -7.34 -9.48 -16.51
C ALA A 211 -8.68 -9.50 -17.26
N GLU A 212 -8.89 -10.50 -18.14
CA GLU A 212 -10.17 -10.64 -18.86
C GLU A 212 -11.39 -10.82 -17.93
N ALA A 213 -11.20 -11.51 -16.81
CA ALA A 213 -12.28 -11.79 -15.86
C ALA A 213 -12.46 -10.70 -14.79
N LYS A 214 -11.47 -9.84 -14.62
CA LYS A 214 -11.43 -8.84 -13.56
C LYS A 214 -12.39 -7.69 -13.82
N MET A 215 -13.00 -7.15 -12.76
CA MET A 215 -13.78 -5.93 -12.84
C MET A 215 -12.93 -4.74 -13.30
N SER A 216 -13.58 -3.77 -13.96
CA SER A 216 -12.99 -2.46 -14.23
C SER A 216 -12.74 -1.71 -12.91
N ARG A 217 -11.90 -0.67 -12.95
CA ARG A 217 -11.67 0.20 -11.79
C ARG A 217 -12.99 0.80 -11.26
N ALA A 218 -13.87 1.23 -12.15
CA ALA A 218 -15.15 1.81 -11.79
C ALA A 218 -16.07 0.78 -11.10
N GLU A 219 -16.16 -0.43 -11.64
CA GLU A 219 -16.96 -1.50 -11.04
C GLU A 219 -16.43 -1.91 -9.67
N ALA A 220 -15.10 -1.97 -9.50
CA ALA A 220 -14.46 -2.36 -8.24
C ALA A 220 -14.66 -1.33 -7.11
N ARG A 221 -15.13 -0.12 -7.40
CA ARG A 221 -15.50 0.87 -6.38
C ARG A 221 -16.83 0.55 -5.70
N ASP A 222 -17.64 -0.32 -6.27
CA ASP A 222 -18.89 -0.75 -5.65
C ASP A 222 -18.63 -1.92 -4.69
N TYR A 223 -18.57 -1.60 -3.41
CA TYR A 223 -18.33 -2.60 -2.36
C TYR A 223 -19.37 -3.72 -2.31
N ASN A 224 -20.61 -3.47 -2.75
CA ASN A 224 -21.64 -4.51 -2.82
C ASN A 224 -21.24 -5.63 -3.79
N LYS A 225 -20.56 -5.30 -4.89
CA LYS A 225 -20.08 -6.28 -5.87
C LYS A 225 -18.92 -7.13 -5.31
N LEU A 226 -18.19 -6.63 -4.32
CA LEU A 226 -17.07 -7.32 -3.70
C LEU A 226 -17.49 -8.21 -2.52
N TYR A 227 -18.71 -8.07 -2.04
CA TYR A 227 -19.19 -8.76 -0.85
C TYR A 227 -19.98 -10.03 -1.22
N ASN A 228 -19.26 -11.14 -1.44
CA ASN A 228 -19.87 -12.40 -1.84
C ASN A 228 -19.50 -13.49 -0.82
N ILE A 229 -20.46 -13.94 -0.03
CA ILE A 229 -20.24 -14.96 0.99
C ILE A 229 -20.21 -16.35 0.34
N TYR A 230 -19.12 -17.08 0.62
CA TYR A 230 -18.93 -18.48 0.24
C TYR A 230 -18.63 -19.30 1.48
N THR A 231 -19.47 -20.30 1.75
CA THR A 231 -19.15 -21.30 2.77
C THR A 231 -18.03 -22.21 2.29
N ILE A 232 -17.42 -22.96 3.22
CA ILE A 232 -16.39 -23.97 2.85
C ILE A 232 -16.96 -24.99 1.86
N ASP A 233 -18.20 -25.43 2.05
CA ASP A 233 -18.85 -26.37 1.12
C ASP A 233 -19.06 -25.76 -0.28
N MET A 234 -19.45 -24.50 -0.36
CA MET A 234 -19.57 -23.79 -1.63
C MET A 234 -18.21 -23.65 -2.33
N LEU A 235 -17.17 -23.29 -1.58
CA LEU A 235 -15.80 -23.22 -2.12
C LEU A 235 -15.35 -24.58 -2.64
N GLN A 236 -15.61 -25.64 -1.90
CA GLN A 236 -15.20 -27.00 -2.27
C GLN A 236 -15.94 -27.50 -3.53
N LYS A 237 -17.20 -27.11 -3.68
CA LYS A 237 -17.99 -27.44 -4.86
C LYS A 237 -17.55 -26.67 -6.10
N ASP A 238 -17.40 -25.34 -5.99
CA ASP A 238 -17.17 -24.46 -7.14
C ASP A 238 -15.69 -24.37 -7.52
N TYR A 239 -14.79 -24.53 -6.54
CA TYR A 239 -13.33 -24.38 -6.71
C TYR A 239 -12.57 -25.58 -6.14
N PRO A 240 -12.78 -26.80 -6.68
CA PRO A 240 -12.28 -28.05 -6.08
C PRO A 240 -10.78 -28.31 -6.22
N ALA A 241 -10.02 -27.47 -6.94
CA ALA A 241 -8.58 -27.64 -7.07
C ALA A 241 -7.85 -27.55 -5.72
N ILE A 242 -8.42 -26.86 -4.76
CA ILE A 242 -7.92 -26.72 -3.39
C ILE A 242 -8.81 -27.54 -2.44
N GLN A 243 -8.19 -28.26 -1.52
CA GLN A 243 -8.87 -28.86 -0.37
C GLN A 243 -9.00 -27.76 0.70
N TRP A 244 -10.11 -27.06 0.71
CA TRP A 244 -10.25 -25.80 1.47
C TRP A 244 -10.13 -25.96 2.97
N ALA A 245 -10.72 -26.99 3.56
CA ALA A 245 -10.58 -27.24 5.00
C ALA A 245 -9.11 -27.47 5.39
N LYS A 246 -8.40 -28.27 4.59
CA LYS A 246 -6.96 -28.53 4.77
C LYS A 246 -6.13 -27.26 4.55
N TYR A 247 -6.48 -26.46 3.55
CA TYR A 247 -5.79 -25.20 3.26
C TYR A 247 -5.81 -24.27 4.47
N PHE A 248 -6.96 -24.02 5.06
CA PHE A 248 -7.07 -23.15 6.23
C PHE A 248 -6.35 -23.71 7.45
N GLU A 249 -6.40 -25.03 7.65
CA GLU A 249 -5.62 -25.69 8.70
C GLU A 249 -4.12 -25.46 8.52
N LEU A 250 -3.60 -25.66 7.29
CA LEU A 250 -2.19 -25.40 6.96
C LEU A 250 -1.80 -23.92 7.10
N MET A 251 -2.73 -23.01 6.84
CA MET A 251 -2.53 -21.59 7.07
C MET A 251 -2.56 -21.20 8.55
N GLY A 252 -2.87 -22.15 9.44
CA GLY A 252 -2.93 -21.93 10.88
C GLY A 252 -4.18 -21.22 11.38
N VAL A 253 -5.26 -21.23 10.59
CA VAL A 253 -6.52 -20.56 10.95
C VAL A 253 -7.57 -21.62 11.26
N LYS A 254 -8.12 -21.56 12.48
CA LYS A 254 -9.15 -22.50 12.96
C LYS A 254 -10.55 -21.95 12.73
N ASP A 255 -11.50 -22.87 12.55
CA ASP A 255 -12.95 -22.57 12.53
C ASP A 255 -13.38 -21.60 11.42
N VAL A 256 -12.69 -21.62 10.27
CA VAL A 256 -13.13 -20.89 9.08
C VAL A 256 -14.33 -21.61 8.48
N LYS A 257 -15.52 -21.04 8.63
CA LYS A 257 -16.77 -21.59 8.11
C LYS A 257 -17.17 -20.99 6.78
N GLN A 258 -16.73 -19.76 6.52
CA GLN A 258 -17.04 -19.01 5.32
C GLN A 258 -15.98 -17.94 5.04
N VAL A 259 -15.96 -17.45 3.82
CA VAL A 259 -15.13 -16.34 3.37
C VAL A 259 -15.95 -15.29 2.64
N ILE A 260 -15.44 -14.08 2.55
CA ILE A 260 -15.93 -13.07 1.62
C ILE A 260 -15.05 -13.16 0.39
N LEU A 261 -15.62 -13.59 -0.75
CA LEU A 261 -14.92 -13.68 -2.03
C LEU A 261 -15.18 -12.41 -2.84
N THR A 262 -14.13 -11.71 -3.22
CA THR A 262 -14.25 -10.40 -3.88
C THR A 262 -14.72 -10.49 -5.32
N GLU A 263 -14.18 -11.42 -6.11
CA GLU A 263 -14.48 -11.55 -7.54
C GLU A 263 -14.61 -13.04 -7.93
N PRO A 264 -15.81 -13.61 -7.82
CA PRO A 264 -16.03 -15.03 -8.16
C PRO A 264 -15.62 -15.43 -9.58
N LYS A 265 -15.76 -14.52 -10.57
CA LYS A 265 -15.34 -14.78 -11.96
C LYS A 265 -13.83 -14.94 -12.08
N VAL A 266 -13.07 -14.17 -11.32
CA VAL A 266 -11.60 -14.29 -11.29
C VAL A 266 -11.19 -15.57 -10.58
N MET A 267 -11.90 -15.95 -9.51
CA MET A 267 -11.65 -17.23 -8.83
C MET A 267 -11.94 -18.43 -9.74
N ALA A 268 -12.95 -18.33 -10.61
CA ALA A 268 -13.22 -19.37 -11.62
C ALA A 268 -12.05 -19.54 -12.60
N VAL A 269 -11.39 -18.45 -12.99
CA VAL A 269 -10.17 -18.51 -13.79
C VAL A 269 -9.03 -19.16 -13.02
N ALA A 270 -8.85 -18.82 -11.74
CA ALA A 270 -7.85 -19.46 -10.88
C ALA A 270 -8.09 -20.97 -10.79
N GLN A 271 -9.33 -21.41 -10.57
CA GLN A 271 -9.70 -22.82 -10.57
C GLN A 271 -9.33 -23.53 -11.87
N LYS A 272 -9.70 -22.93 -13.00
CA LYS A 272 -9.37 -23.48 -14.32
C LYS A 272 -7.86 -23.65 -14.50
N LEU A 273 -7.09 -22.59 -14.17
CA LEU A 273 -5.64 -22.61 -14.31
C LEU A 273 -4.98 -23.64 -13.40
N MET A 274 -5.37 -23.72 -12.14
CA MET A 274 -4.86 -24.72 -11.20
C MET A 274 -5.12 -26.15 -11.69
N SER A 275 -6.25 -26.37 -12.36
CA SER A 275 -6.65 -27.70 -12.86
C SER A 275 -6.01 -28.05 -14.19
N THR A 276 -5.72 -27.08 -15.06
CA THR A 276 -5.35 -27.33 -16.47
C THR A 276 -3.89 -27.01 -16.81
N LEU A 277 -3.22 -26.15 -16.05
CA LEU A 277 -1.82 -25.83 -16.31
C LEU A 277 -0.94 -27.07 -16.16
N SER A 278 0.08 -27.19 -17.02
CA SER A 278 1.11 -28.21 -16.86
C SER A 278 1.93 -27.94 -15.58
N GLU A 279 2.54 -28.97 -15.06
CA GLU A 279 3.47 -28.86 -13.93
C GLU A 279 4.55 -27.82 -14.20
N GLN A 280 5.13 -27.82 -15.40
CA GLN A 280 6.17 -26.86 -15.77
C GLN A 280 5.65 -25.43 -15.81
N ASP A 281 4.44 -25.19 -16.30
CA ASP A 281 3.86 -23.86 -16.37
C ASP A 281 3.52 -23.32 -14.97
N ILE A 282 3.06 -24.18 -14.05
CA ILE A 282 2.90 -23.82 -12.64
C ILE A 282 4.24 -23.39 -12.03
N LYS A 283 5.31 -24.14 -12.31
CA LYS A 283 6.65 -23.79 -11.82
C LYS A 283 7.12 -22.44 -12.33
N TYR A 284 6.95 -22.14 -13.60
CA TYR A 284 7.29 -20.84 -14.17
C TYR A 284 6.50 -19.71 -13.51
N TYR A 285 5.21 -19.91 -13.34
CA TYR A 285 4.33 -18.92 -12.74
C TYR A 285 4.73 -18.61 -11.29
N VAL A 286 4.90 -19.64 -10.46
CA VAL A 286 5.26 -19.48 -9.05
C VAL A 286 6.68 -18.90 -8.91
N ALA A 287 7.65 -19.40 -9.69
CA ALA A 287 9.00 -18.82 -9.72
C ALA A 287 8.98 -17.34 -10.10
N GLY A 288 8.15 -16.96 -11.08
CA GLY A 288 7.98 -15.58 -11.51
C GLY A 288 7.48 -14.65 -10.39
N LEU A 289 6.55 -15.10 -9.58
CA LEU A 289 6.06 -14.33 -8.43
C LEU A 289 7.16 -14.11 -7.39
N ILE A 290 7.96 -15.14 -7.11
CA ILE A 290 9.09 -15.04 -6.17
C ILE A 290 10.13 -14.05 -6.70
N ILE A 291 10.55 -14.19 -7.96
CA ILE A 291 11.57 -13.32 -8.56
C ILE A 291 11.09 -11.86 -8.64
N LYS A 292 9.88 -11.64 -9.16
CA LYS A 292 9.31 -10.28 -9.28
C LYS A 292 9.26 -9.54 -7.95
N SER A 293 8.86 -10.21 -6.89
CA SER A 293 8.74 -9.62 -5.55
C SER A 293 10.08 -9.36 -4.87
N SER A 294 11.17 -9.87 -5.44
CA SER A 294 12.51 -9.87 -4.80
C SER A 294 13.50 -8.91 -5.44
N THR A 295 13.16 -8.22 -6.53
CA THR A 295 14.11 -7.38 -7.29
C THR A 295 14.76 -6.29 -6.44
N SER A 296 14.05 -5.74 -5.47
CA SER A 296 14.56 -4.65 -4.61
C SER A 296 15.53 -5.11 -3.52
N VAL A 297 15.61 -6.41 -3.26
CA VAL A 297 16.44 -6.99 -2.19
C VAL A 297 17.64 -7.80 -2.72
N LEU A 298 17.93 -7.68 -3.99
CA LEU A 298 18.99 -8.38 -4.71
C LEU A 298 20.00 -7.38 -5.31
N SER A 299 20.81 -7.83 -6.27
CA SER A 299 21.84 -7.00 -6.92
C SER A 299 21.27 -5.84 -7.74
N ASP A 300 22.13 -4.89 -8.08
CA ASP A 300 21.78 -3.74 -8.93
C ASP A 300 21.20 -4.15 -10.28
N ASP A 301 21.62 -5.28 -10.84
CA ASP A 301 21.07 -5.79 -12.11
C ASP A 301 19.55 -6.00 -12.02
N PHE A 302 19.07 -6.55 -10.91
CA PHE A 302 17.62 -6.72 -10.68
C PHE A 302 16.92 -5.38 -10.45
N VAL A 303 17.51 -4.51 -9.64
CA VAL A 303 16.97 -3.17 -9.36
C VAL A 303 16.86 -2.36 -10.65
N ASN A 304 17.89 -2.39 -11.49
CA ASN A 304 17.93 -1.67 -12.74
C ASN A 304 16.93 -2.23 -13.77
N ALA A 305 16.80 -3.55 -13.86
CA ALA A 305 15.81 -4.17 -14.75
C ALA A 305 14.38 -3.76 -14.34
N ASN A 306 14.07 -3.76 -13.07
CA ASN A 306 12.79 -3.30 -12.54
C ASN A 306 12.54 -1.82 -12.83
N PHE A 307 13.52 -0.96 -12.59
CA PHE A 307 13.41 0.47 -12.86
C PHE A 307 13.24 0.78 -14.34
N ASP A 308 13.99 0.13 -15.22
CA ASP A 308 13.92 0.36 -16.67
C ASP A 308 12.51 0.10 -17.21
N PHE A 309 11.81 -0.88 -16.66
CA PHE A 309 10.43 -1.15 -17.07
C PHE A 309 9.41 -0.28 -16.31
N TYR A 310 9.31 -0.42 -14.99
CA TYR A 310 8.27 0.28 -14.19
C TYR A 310 8.54 1.77 -14.04
N GLY A 311 9.77 2.14 -13.78
CA GLY A 311 10.12 3.54 -13.54
C GLY A 311 10.24 4.33 -14.84
N ARG A 312 11.10 3.86 -15.74
CA ARG A 312 11.42 4.58 -16.97
C ARG A 312 10.32 4.46 -18.02
N LEU A 313 9.95 3.23 -18.38
CA LEU A 313 9.00 3.01 -19.47
C LEU A 313 7.56 3.32 -19.08
N LEU A 314 7.07 2.80 -17.96
CA LEU A 314 5.69 3.01 -17.56
C LEU A 314 5.44 4.38 -16.94
N ASN A 315 6.32 4.85 -16.05
CA ASN A 315 6.11 6.09 -15.30
C ASN A 315 6.81 7.32 -15.88
N GLY A 316 7.72 7.14 -16.84
CA GLY A 316 8.44 8.25 -17.45
C GLY A 316 9.53 8.87 -16.59
N GLN A 317 9.98 8.21 -15.54
CA GLN A 317 11.11 8.65 -14.73
C GLN A 317 12.40 8.53 -15.55
N LYS A 318 13.27 9.53 -15.45
CA LYS A 318 14.55 9.55 -16.20
C LYS A 318 15.68 8.90 -15.43
N GLU A 319 15.64 8.96 -14.10
CA GLU A 319 16.67 8.44 -13.20
C GLU A 319 16.04 7.70 -12.03
N GLN A 320 16.77 6.69 -11.52
CA GLN A 320 16.40 6.00 -10.29
C GLN A 320 16.66 6.92 -9.09
N LYS A 321 15.85 6.78 -8.06
CA LYS A 321 16.10 7.44 -6.77
C LYS A 321 17.41 6.95 -6.17
N ALA A 322 18.12 7.84 -5.48
CA ALA A 322 19.34 7.52 -4.76
C ALA A 322 19.14 6.32 -3.82
N ARG A 323 20.18 5.50 -3.65
CA ARG A 323 20.09 4.29 -2.81
C ARG A 323 19.57 4.58 -1.41
N TRP A 324 20.02 5.65 -0.77
CA TRP A 324 19.58 5.96 0.59
C TRP A 324 18.06 6.19 0.68
N LYS A 325 17.45 6.81 -0.33
CA LYS A 325 15.98 7.01 -0.40
C LYS A 325 15.24 5.68 -0.52
N ARG A 326 15.77 4.75 -1.32
CA ARG A 326 15.22 3.40 -1.46
C ARG A 326 15.43 2.58 -0.20
N ALA A 327 16.61 2.69 0.42
CA ALA A 327 16.96 1.96 1.63
C ALA A 327 16.10 2.34 2.84
N LEU A 328 15.70 3.61 2.96
CA LEU A 328 14.75 4.06 4.00
C LEU A 328 13.46 3.24 4.00
N GLY A 329 13.01 2.82 2.82
CA GLY A 329 11.75 2.10 2.64
C GLY A 329 11.66 0.80 3.40
N PHE A 330 12.77 0.12 3.66
CA PHE A 330 12.76 -1.16 4.36
C PHE A 330 12.37 -1.01 5.84
N PRO A 331 13.07 -0.22 6.66
CA PRO A 331 12.61 0.02 8.03
C PRO A 331 11.24 0.72 8.09
N ASN A 332 10.97 1.67 7.21
CA ASN A 332 9.68 2.35 7.17
C ASN A 332 8.49 1.41 6.92
N SER A 333 8.65 0.42 6.06
CA SER A 333 7.58 -0.53 5.74
C SER A 333 7.49 -1.68 6.75
N LEU A 334 8.63 -2.23 7.15
CA LEU A 334 8.68 -3.45 7.96
C LEU A 334 8.64 -3.18 9.46
N LEU A 335 9.06 -2.00 9.89
CA LEU A 335 9.12 -1.54 11.28
C LEU A 335 8.41 -0.19 11.43
N GLY A 336 7.33 0.01 10.69
CA GLY A 336 6.71 1.32 10.46
C GLY A 336 6.38 2.10 11.74
N GLU A 337 5.73 1.49 12.71
CA GLU A 337 5.37 2.19 13.95
C GLU A 337 6.56 2.35 14.91
N ALA A 338 7.56 1.47 14.85
CA ALA A 338 8.80 1.68 15.60
C ALA A 338 9.56 2.91 15.08
N VAL A 339 9.67 3.05 13.76
CA VAL A 339 10.20 4.27 13.12
C VAL A 339 9.32 5.48 13.46
N GLY A 340 8.01 5.29 13.46
CA GLY A 340 7.03 6.33 13.81
C GLY A 340 7.24 6.90 15.21
N GLU A 341 7.50 6.07 16.19
CA GLU A 341 7.80 6.48 17.57
C GLU A 341 9.06 7.36 17.63
N LEU A 342 10.11 6.95 16.94
CA LEU A 342 11.34 7.73 16.84
C LEU A 342 11.11 9.09 16.15
N TYR A 343 10.34 9.07 15.06
CA TYR A 343 10.02 10.28 14.29
C TYR A 343 9.23 11.29 15.11
N VAL A 344 8.18 10.84 15.78
CA VAL A 344 7.30 11.69 16.59
C VAL A 344 8.07 12.32 17.75
N SER A 345 8.94 11.56 18.39
CA SER A 345 9.76 12.05 19.51
C SER A 345 10.63 13.24 19.13
N LYS A 346 11.06 13.31 17.87
CA LYS A 346 11.98 14.36 17.41
C LYS A 346 11.30 15.49 16.63
N TYR A 347 10.27 15.18 15.83
CA TYR A 347 9.75 16.11 14.81
C TYR A 347 8.31 16.55 15.03
N PHE A 348 7.60 16.03 16.03
CA PHE A 348 6.20 16.38 16.28
C PHE A 348 6.02 17.11 17.61
N ALA A 349 5.52 18.36 17.53
CA ALA A 349 5.23 19.17 18.71
C ALA A 349 3.80 18.89 19.22
N GLY A 350 3.65 18.70 20.53
CA GLY A 350 2.34 18.41 21.15
C GLY A 350 1.28 19.48 20.93
N GLU A 351 1.67 20.75 20.79
CA GLU A 351 0.78 21.88 20.48
C GLU A 351 0.03 21.71 19.15
N SER A 352 0.64 21.06 18.18
CA SER A 352 0.05 20.83 16.85
C SER A 352 -1.23 20.00 16.94
N LYS A 353 -1.28 19.00 17.82
CA LYS A 353 -2.45 18.15 18.01
C LYS A 353 -3.67 18.94 18.47
N ALA A 354 -3.52 19.78 19.49
CA ALA A 354 -4.61 20.59 20.05
C ALA A 354 -5.16 21.57 19.01
N LYS A 355 -4.28 22.24 18.28
CA LYS A 355 -4.66 23.20 17.23
C LYS A 355 -5.39 22.49 16.07
N MET A 356 -4.90 21.34 15.65
CA MET A 356 -5.56 20.52 14.62
C MET A 356 -6.96 20.08 15.03
N LEU A 357 -7.13 19.61 16.24
CA LEU A 357 -8.44 19.17 16.75
C LEU A 357 -9.47 20.31 16.73
N LYS A 358 -9.04 21.53 17.02
CA LYS A 358 -9.90 22.72 16.93
C LYS A 358 -10.29 23.05 15.49
N LEU A 359 -9.34 23.00 14.56
CA LEU A 359 -9.62 23.19 13.13
C LEU A 359 -10.61 22.15 12.61
N ILE A 360 -10.42 20.89 12.99
CA ILE A 360 -11.30 19.77 12.59
C ILE A 360 -12.71 19.99 13.13
N ASP A 361 -12.85 20.37 14.40
CA ASP A 361 -14.16 20.63 15.01
C ASP A 361 -14.91 21.77 14.30
N ASN A 362 -14.21 22.86 14.00
CA ASN A 362 -14.79 23.98 13.27
C ASN A 362 -15.21 23.61 11.84
N LEU A 363 -14.40 22.81 11.14
CA LEU A 363 -14.74 22.33 9.80
C LEU A 363 -15.91 21.33 9.83
N ARG A 364 -16.01 20.50 10.86
CA ARG A 364 -17.16 19.63 11.10
C ARG A 364 -18.45 20.46 11.23
N LYS A 365 -18.43 21.52 12.02
CA LYS A 365 -19.55 22.44 12.18
C LYS A 365 -19.93 23.12 10.87
N ALA A 366 -18.95 23.56 10.11
CA ALA A 366 -19.17 24.18 8.81
C ALA A 366 -19.81 23.19 7.81
N LEU A 367 -19.35 21.96 7.77
CA LEU A 367 -19.91 20.91 6.91
C LEU A 367 -21.36 20.57 7.35
N ALA A 368 -21.62 20.51 8.65
CA ALA A 368 -22.98 20.30 9.17
C ALA A 368 -23.95 21.38 8.68
N THR A 369 -23.54 22.64 8.71
CA THR A 369 -24.34 23.77 8.17
C THR A 369 -24.56 23.61 6.68
N ARG A 370 -23.54 23.21 5.92
CA ARG A 370 -23.66 22.97 4.47
C ARG A 370 -24.65 21.86 4.17
N ILE A 371 -24.57 20.74 4.88
CA ILE A 371 -25.50 19.59 4.70
C ILE A 371 -26.93 20.02 5.00
N ALA A 372 -27.17 20.74 6.09
CA ALA A 372 -28.49 21.22 6.49
C ALA A 372 -29.15 22.11 5.43
N ASN A 373 -28.36 22.86 4.66
CA ASN A 373 -28.82 23.81 3.66
C ASN A 373 -28.84 23.25 2.23
N LEU A 374 -28.53 21.97 2.01
CA LEU A 374 -28.59 21.35 0.68
C LEU A 374 -30.05 21.31 0.17
N THR A 375 -30.23 21.66 -1.10
CA THR A 375 -31.56 21.67 -1.72
C THR A 375 -31.93 20.36 -2.43
N TRP A 376 -30.92 19.50 -2.68
CA TRP A 376 -31.07 18.25 -3.42
C TRP A 376 -31.12 17.01 -2.54
N MET A 377 -30.93 17.17 -1.22
CA MET A 377 -30.97 16.09 -0.25
C MET A 377 -32.23 16.21 0.60
N ASN A 378 -32.99 15.11 0.77
CA ASN A 378 -34.20 15.15 1.60
C ASN A 378 -33.86 15.16 3.11
N ASP A 379 -34.87 15.48 3.93
CA ASP A 379 -34.68 15.68 5.37
C ASP A 379 -34.20 14.42 6.10
N THR A 380 -34.69 13.23 5.72
CA THR A 380 -34.26 11.96 6.31
C THR A 380 -32.79 11.70 6.05
N THR A 381 -32.33 11.89 4.82
CA THR A 381 -30.93 11.73 4.45
C THR A 381 -30.04 12.75 5.16
N LYS A 382 -30.48 14.01 5.28
CA LYS A 382 -29.77 15.04 6.04
C LYS A 382 -29.56 14.66 7.51
N ILE A 383 -30.59 14.13 8.17
CA ILE A 383 -30.50 13.66 9.56
C ILE A 383 -29.46 12.55 9.67
N ASN A 384 -29.51 11.56 8.80
CA ASN A 384 -28.54 10.46 8.80
C ASN A 384 -27.12 10.94 8.50
N ALA A 385 -26.97 11.88 7.57
CA ALA A 385 -25.68 12.49 7.25
C ALA A 385 -25.08 13.22 8.45
N LEU A 386 -25.88 13.98 9.19
CA LEU A 386 -25.46 14.69 10.39
C LEU A 386 -25.07 13.73 11.52
N VAL A 387 -25.82 12.63 11.71
CA VAL A 387 -25.45 11.58 12.66
C VAL A 387 -24.09 11.00 12.30
N LYS A 388 -23.86 10.68 11.02
CA LYS A 388 -22.58 10.15 10.56
C LYS A 388 -21.43 11.13 10.76
N LEU A 389 -21.62 12.40 10.39
CA LEU A 389 -20.61 13.45 10.56
C LEU A 389 -20.22 13.64 12.02
N ASN A 390 -21.21 13.68 12.93
CA ASN A 390 -20.98 13.87 14.36
C ASN A 390 -20.38 12.63 15.04
N SER A 391 -20.42 11.47 14.37
CA SER A 391 -19.87 10.21 14.86
C SER A 391 -18.42 9.98 14.44
N PHE A 392 -17.84 10.86 13.62
CA PHE A 392 -16.47 10.69 13.15
C PHE A 392 -15.50 10.55 14.31
N THR A 393 -14.73 9.45 14.31
CA THR A 393 -13.54 9.31 15.16
C THR A 393 -12.41 10.10 14.51
N VAL A 394 -11.68 10.87 15.31
CA VAL A 394 -10.59 11.74 14.85
C VAL A 394 -9.28 11.24 15.41
N LYS A 395 -8.33 10.95 14.53
CA LYS A 395 -6.96 10.53 14.87
C LYS A 395 -5.97 11.56 14.36
N VAL A 396 -5.14 12.10 15.25
CA VAL A 396 -4.18 13.16 14.93
C VAL A 396 -2.81 12.82 15.51
N GLY A 397 -1.79 12.91 14.68
CA GLY A 397 -0.39 12.81 15.07
C GLY A 397 0.14 11.38 15.10
N TYR A 398 -0.20 10.61 16.11
CA TYR A 398 0.31 9.26 16.33
C TYR A 398 -0.65 8.42 17.18
N PRO A 399 -0.55 7.07 17.13
CA PRO A 399 -1.41 6.18 17.90
C PRO A 399 -1.09 6.22 19.40
N ASP A 400 -2.10 5.94 20.24
CA ASP A 400 -1.92 5.86 21.69
C ASP A 400 -1.07 4.65 22.11
N LYS A 401 -1.13 3.57 21.33
CA LYS A 401 -0.37 2.34 21.58
C LYS A 401 0.46 1.98 20.34
N TRP A 402 1.75 1.83 20.54
CA TRP A 402 2.67 1.41 19.48
C TRP A 402 2.62 -0.10 19.24
N ARG A 403 2.78 -0.50 17.97
CA ARG A 403 2.87 -1.91 17.60
C ARG A 403 4.11 -2.55 18.18
N ASP A 404 3.97 -3.79 18.65
CA ASP A 404 5.06 -4.62 19.17
C ASP A 404 5.73 -5.40 18.01
N TYR A 405 7.05 -5.24 17.85
CA TYR A 405 7.85 -5.95 16.86
C TYR A 405 8.77 -7.01 17.50
N SER A 406 8.53 -7.41 18.75
CA SER A 406 9.39 -8.35 19.48
C SER A 406 9.51 -9.72 18.81
N LYS A 407 8.49 -10.15 18.04
CA LYS A 407 8.51 -11.42 17.30
C LYS A 407 9.37 -11.39 16.04
N LEU A 408 9.77 -10.21 15.58
CA LEU A 408 10.62 -10.05 14.40
C LEU A 408 12.08 -10.02 14.81
N THR A 409 12.90 -10.92 14.24
CA THR A 409 14.36 -10.92 14.35
C THR A 409 14.95 -10.37 13.05
N ILE A 410 15.82 -9.36 13.16
CA ILE A 410 16.66 -8.88 12.07
C ILE A 410 18.09 -9.31 12.37
N ASP A 411 18.63 -10.15 11.49
CA ASP A 411 19.97 -10.72 11.63
C ASP A 411 20.88 -10.24 10.47
N PRO A 412 21.85 -9.35 10.74
CA PRO A 412 22.73 -8.82 9.69
C PRO A 412 23.68 -9.86 9.08
N ALA A 413 23.83 -11.04 9.71
CA ALA A 413 24.58 -12.14 9.13
C ALA A 413 23.83 -12.83 7.97
N LYS A 414 22.50 -12.72 7.94
CA LYS A 414 21.66 -13.22 6.85
C LYS A 414 21.50 -12.16 5.75
N SER A 415 21.07 -12.57 4.56
CA SER A 415 20.83 -11.66 3.44
C SER A 415 19.67 -10.69 3.72
N LEU A 416 19.65 -9.57 2.99
CA LEU A 416 18.49 -8.67 2.98
C LEU A 416 17.22 -9.41 2.56
N TYR A 417 17.33 -10.25 1.55
CA TYR A 417 16.24 -11.14 1.11
C TYR A 417 15.66 -11.96 2.27
N ASP A 418 16.50 -12.62 3.05
CA ASP A 418 16.04 -13.45 4.18
C ASP A 418 15.40 -12.61 5.29
N ASN A 419 15.93 -11.45 5.59
CA ASN A 419 15.39 -10.57 6.63
C ASN A 419 14.02 -9.98 6.22
N VAL A 420 13.87 -9.59 4.96
CA VAL A 420 12.59 -9.11 4.44
C VAL A 420 11.57 -10.24 4.41
N ALA A 421 11.96 -11.44 4.03
CA ALA A 421 11.10 -12.63 4.08
C ALA A 421 10.63 -12.94 5.51
N ALA A 422 11.53 -12.86 6.49
CA ALA A 422 11.18 -13.05 7.90
C ALA A 422 10.16 -12.00 8.39
N ALA A 423 10.36 -10.74 8.03
CA ALA A 423 9.45 -9.65 8.39
C ALA A 423 8.06 -9.83 7.75
N THR A 424 8.03 -10.21 6.49
CA THR A 424 6.79 -10.48 5.77
C THR A 424 6.02 -11.66 6.39
N TYR A 425 6.72 -12.70 6.77
CA TYR A 425 6.11 -13.86 7.46
C TYR A 425 5.49 -13.48 8.81
N VAL A 426 6.21 -12.72 9.62
CA VAL A 426 5.69 -12.22 10.91
C VAL A 426 4.42 -11.40 10.71
N GLU A 427 4.39 -10.54 9.70
CA GLU A 427 3.21 -9.73 9.39
C GLU A 427 2.04 -10.57 8.86
N THR A 428 2.31 -11.59 8.06
CA THR A 428 1.30 -12.56 7.61
C THR A 428 0.64 -13.26 8.80
N LEU A 429 1.44 -13.76 9.74
CA LEU A 429 0.91 -14.41 10.96
C LEU A 429 0.11 -13.43 11.82
N ARG A 430 0.61 -12.21 11.98
CA ARG A 430 -0.09 -11.17 12.74
C ARG A 430 -1.47 -10.88 12.15
N ASN A 431 -1.58 -10.82 10.83
CA ASN A 431 -2.87 -10.64 10.17
C ASN A 431 -3.79 -11.83 10.39
N LEU A 432 -3.31 -13.05 10.16
CA LEU A 432 -4.13 -14.27 10.31
C LEU A 432 -4.61 -14.49 11.74
N GLU A 433 -3.84 -14.10 12.75
CA GLU A 433 -4.21 -14.19 14.17
C GLU A 433 -5.42 -13.32 14.54
N LYS A 434 -5.75 -12.32 13.72
CA LYS A 434 -6.93 -11.46 13.94
C LYS A 434 -8.25 -12.16 13.62
N PHE A 435 -8.22 -13.26 12.90
CA PHE A 435 -9.44 -13.95 12.48
C PHE A 435 -10.34 -14.30 13.67
N GLY A 436 -11.62 -13.96 13.55
CA GLY A 436 -12.64 -14.22 14.57
C GLY A 436 -12.56 -13.34 15.81
N LYS A 437 -11.60 -12.43 15.87
CA LYS A 437 -11.46 -11.47 16.96
C LYS A 437 -12.19 -10.16 16.65
N PRO A 438 -12.60 -9.41 17.68
CA PRO A 438 -13.11 -8.05 17.47
C PRO A 438 -12.10 -7.16 16.74
N VAL A 439 -12.61 -6.25 15.92
CA VAL A 439 -11.78 -5.22 15.29
C VAL A 439 -11.22 -4.29 16.34
N ASP A 440 -9.90 -4.08 16.33
CA ASP A 440 -9.25 -3.06 17.15
C ASP A 440 -9.30 -1.70 16.42
N LYS A 441 -10.29 -0.88 16.79
CA LYS A 441 -10.51 0.43 16.18
C LYS A 441 -9.47 1.48 16.57
N SER A 442 -8.58 1.17 17.52
CA SER A 442 -7.46 2.04 17.91
C SER A 442 -6.28 1.94 16.95
N GLU A 443 -6.20 0.91 16.11
CA GLU A 443 -5.15 0.74 15.11
C GLU A 443 -5.20 1.83 14.04
N TRP A 444 -4.02 2.27 13.61
CA TRP A 444 -3.85 3.24 12.54
C TRP A 444 -3.60 2.55 11.20
N GLY A 445 -4.17 3.10 10.13
CA GLY A 445 -3.96 2.61 8.77
C GLY A 445 -2.74 3.21 8.07
N MET A 446 -2.13 4.25 8.66
CA MET A 446 -0.89 4.87 8.19
C MET A 446 0.06 5.08 9.36
N THR A 447 1.37 5.09 9.08
CA THR A 447 2.37 5.43 10.09
C THR A 447 2.42 6.94 10.33
N PRO A 448 2.87 7.40 11.51
CA PRO A 448 3.01 8.83 11.81
C PRO A 448 3.93 9.60 10.86
N GLN A 449 4.92 8.95 10.26
CA GLN A 449 5.86 9.54 9.32
C GLN A 449 5.37 9.50 7.86
N THR A 450 4.12 9.22 7.62
CA THR A 450 3.50 9.23 6.29
C THR A 450 2.95 10.62 5.98
N VAL A 451 3.41 11.20 4.86
CA VAL A 451 2.90 12.49 4.34
C VAL A 451 1.60 12.23 3.59
N ASN A 452 0.54 12.00 4.33
CA ASN A 452 -0.79 11.75 3.80
C ASN A 452 -1.84 11.83 4.94
N ALA A 453 -3.09 11.59 4.59
CA ALA A 453 -4.22 11.46 5.49
C ALA A 453 -5.17 10.40 4.93
N TYR A 454 -6.16 9.96 5.72
CA TYR A 454 -7.15 9.00 5.23
C TYR A 454 -8.49 9.11 5.94
N TYR A 455 -9.53 8.59 5.29
CA TYR A 455 -10.82 8.23 5.85
C TYR A 455 -10.99 6.72 5.79
N ASN A 456 -11.44 6.09 6.87
CA ASN A 456 -11.78 4.68 6.90
C ASN A 456 -13.28 4.51 7.11
N PRO A 457 -14.03 3.99 6.11
CA PRO A 457 -15.48 3.87 6.22
C PRO A 457 -15.94 2.85 7.28
N THR A 458 -15.19 1.79 7.52
CA THR A 458 -15.58 0.75 8.49
C THR A 458 -15.39 1.16 9.95
N THR A 459 -14.60 2.17 10.22
CA THR A 459 -14.44 2.77 11.55
C THR A 459 -15.03 4.19 11.62
N ASN A 460 -15.50 4.71 10.49
CA ASN A 460 -15.99 6.08 10.35
C ASN A 460 -15.02 7.08 10.95
N GLU A 461 -13.74 6.98 10.55
CA GLU A 461 -12.65 7.79 11.10
C GLU A 461 -11.91 8.59 10.05
N ILE A 462 -11.42 9.76 10.47
CA ILE A 462 -10.45 10.56 9.73
C ILE A 462 -9.14 10.57 10.50
N CYS A 463 -8.03 10.45 9.77
CA CYS A 463 -6.70 10.34 10.38
C CYS A 463 -5.70 11.26 9.68
N PHE A 464 -4.97 12.02 10.49
CA PHE A 464 -3.95 12.98 10.06
C PHE A 464 -2.62 12.66 10.76
N PRO A 465 -1.73 11.87 10.12
CA PRO A 465 -0.41 11.55 10.66
C PRO A 465 0.47 12.77 10.91
N ALA A 466 1.40 12.65 11.85
CA ALA A 466 2.30 13.74 12.22
C ALA A 466 3.05 14.38 11.05
N ALA A 467 3.48 13.57 10.07
CA ALA A 467 4.29 14.06 8.95
C ALA A 467 3.58 15.05 8.03
N ILE A 468 2.24 15.03 7.92
CA ILE A 468 1.50 16.03 7.14
C ILE A 468 1.26 17.31 7.93
N LEU A 469 1.43 17.28 9.25
CA LEU A 469 1.20 18.40 10.15
C LEU A 469 2.41 19.32 10.26
N GLN A 470 2.94 19.73 9.12
CA GLN A 470 4.05 20.67 8.99
C GLN A 470 3.91 21.48 7.70
N ALA A 471 4.62 22.59 7.61
CA ALA A 471 4.57 23.45 6.43
C ALA A 471 4.87 22.66 5.14
N PRO A 472 4.17 22.93 4.03
CA PRO A 472 3.22 24.02 3.82
C PRO A 472 1.76 23.66 4.20
N PHE A 473 1.46 22.45 4.63
CA PHE A 473 0.09 22.02 4.94
C PHE A 473 -0.42 22.59 6.26
N PHE A 474 0.42 22.56 7.29
CA PHE A 474 0.08 23.02 8.63
C PHE A 474 1.27 23.73 9.25
N ASP A 475 1.04 24.90 9.82
CA ASP A 475 2.04 25.65 10.57
C ASP A 475 1.40 26.15 11.88
N VAL A 476 1.89 25.64 12.99
CA VAL A 476 1.39 26.00 14.32
C VAL A 476 1.55 27.49 14.63
N ASN A 477 2.52 28.15 13.97
CA ASN A 477 2.80 29.57 14.16
C ASN A 477 2.13 30.48 13.10
N ALA A 478 1.42 29.91 12.14
CA ALA A 478 0.65 30.67 11.16
C ALA A 478 -0.73 31.05 11.72
N ASP A 479 -1.36 32.04 11.07
CA ASP A 479 -2.74 32.40 11.38
C ASP A 479 -3.71 31.26 10.97
N ASP A 480 -4.92 31.30 11.54
CA ASP A 480 -5.92 30.28 11.27
C ASP A 480 -6.40 30.27 9.82
N ALA A 481 -6.49 31.45 9.17
CA ALA A 481 -6.92 31.54 7.78
C ALA A 481 -5.96 30.79 6.85
N THR A 482 -4.65 30.92 7.09
CA THR A 482 -3.62 30.18 6.34
C THR A 482 -3.77 28.69 6.54
N ASN A 483 -3.95 28.21 7.77
CA ASN A 483 -4.12 26.79 8.06
C ASN A 483 -5.43 26.24 7.49
N TYR A 484 -6.54 26.99 7.53
CA TYR A 484 -7.78 26.59 6.88
C TYR A 484 -7.64 26.48 5.35
N GLY A 485 -6.86 27.36 4.73
CA GLY A 485 -6.61 27.31 3.28
C GLY A 485 -5.66 26.19 2.85
N ALA A 486 -4.89 25.62 3.76
CA ALA A 486 -3.95 24.52 3.51
C ALA A 486 -4.44 23.20 4.09
N ILE A 487 -4.12 22.89 5.35
CA ILE A 487 -4.55 21.61 5.95
C ILE A 487 -6.08 21.51 6.03
N GLY A 488 -6.79 22.62 6.12
CA GLY A 488 -8.26 22.63 6.13
C GLY A 488 -8.86 22.01 4.87
N VAL A 489 -8.23 22.19 3.71
CA VAL A 489 -8.64 21.52 2.46
C VAL A 489 -8.48 20.00 2.56
N VAL A 490 -7.39 19.53 3.14
CA VAL A 490 -7.14 18.10 3.38
C VAL A 490 -8.18 17.54 4.36
N ILE A 491 -8.45 18.26 5.45
CA ILE A 491 -9.46 17.85 6.43
C ILE A 491 -10.84 17.72 5.76
N GLY A 492 -11.24 18.72 5.00
CA GLY A 492 -12.52 18.70 4.25
C GLY A 492 -12.58 17.55 3.25
N HIS A 493 -11.47 17.28 2.55
CA HIS A 493 -11.34 16.14 1.65
C HIS A 493 -11.61 14.81 2.37
N GLU A 494 -10.97 14.57 3.51
CA GLU A 494 -11.18 13.33 4.26
C GLU A 494 -12.60 13.22 4.83
N MET A 495 -13.17 14.31 5.32
CA MET A 495 -14.56 14.32 5.78
C MET A 495 -15.53 13.96 4.64
N THR A 496 -15.31 14.49 3.44
CA THR A 496 -16.21 14.25 2.30
C THR A 496 -16.16 12.80 1.80
N HIS A 497 -15.08 12.06 2.06
CA HIS A 497 -15.04 10.62 1.78
C HIS A 497 -16.13 9.84 2.50
N GLY A 498 -16.61 10.30 3.65
CA GLY A 498 -17.74 9.70 4.35
C GLY A 498 -19.06 9.78 3.56
N PHE A 499 -19.14 10.66 2.57
CA PHE A 499 -20.36 10.98 1.82
C PHE A 499 -20.22 10.83 0.30
N ASP A 500 -19.06 10.40 -0.18
CA ASP A 500 -18.78 10.17 -1.60
C ASP A 500 -19.45 8.89 -2.13
N ASP A 501 -19.17 8.51 -3.36
CA ASP A 501 -19.74 7.34 -4.03
C ASP A 501 -19.48 6.02 -3.29
N GLN A 502 -18.41 5.92 -2.55
CA GLN A 502 -18.08 4.76 -1.71
C GLN A 502 -18.56 4.95 -0.27
N GLY A 503 -18.30 6.11 0.34
CA GLY A 503 -18.65 6.40 1.73
C GLY A 503 -20.15 6.38 1.99
N ARG A 504 -20.95 6.77 1.02
CA ARG A 504 -22.42 6.71 1.11
C ARG A 504 -22.98 5.31 1.41
N ASN A 505 -22.21 4.27 1.13
CA ASN A 505 -22.62 2.89 1.38
C ASN A 505 -22.45 2.45 2.85
N PHE A 506 -21.83 3.28 3.69
CA PHE A 506 -21.55 2.97 5.10
C PHE A 506 -22.27 3.94 6.03
N ASN A 507 -22.87 3.41 7.09
CA ASN A 507 -23.53 4.21 8.12
C ASN A 507 -22.54 4.75 9.17
N ALA A 508 -23.07 5.44 10.18
CA ALA A 508 -22.28 6.00 11.27
C ALA A 508 -21.51 4.96 12.10
N ASP A 509 -21.99 3.72 12.15
CA ASP A 509 -21.36 2.61 12.87
C ASP A 509 -20.29 1.89 12.03
N GLY A 510 -20.08 2.33 10.78
CA GLY A 510 -19.13 1.72 9.86
C GLY A 510 -19.64 0.46 9.16
N ASN A 511 -20.92 0.20 9.23
CA ASN A 511 -21.56 -0.94 8.54
C ASN A 511 -22.04 -0.54 7.17
N MET A 512 -21.86 -1.43 6.19
CA MET A 512 -22.38 -1.24 4.84
C MET A 512 -23.90 -1.41 4.84
N VAL A 513 -24.59 -0.30 4.96
CA VAL A 513 -26.06 -0.19 4.99
C VAL A 513 -26.45 1.04 4.18
N ASP A 514 -27.43 0.89 3.31
CA ASP A 514 -27.97 2.02 2.55
C ASP A 514 -28.77 2.94 3.48
N TRP A 515 -28.27 4.15 3.68
CA TRP A 515 -28.91 5.16 4.53
C TRP A 515 -29.36 6.40 3.75
N TRP A 516 -29.06 6.45 2.47
CA TRP A 516 -29.58 7.47 1.56
C TRP A 516 -30.97 7.06 1.07
N THR A 517 -31.88 8.01 1.05
CA THR A 517 -33.21 7.80 0.49
C THR A 517 -33.34 8.50 -0.85
N ALA A 518 -34.29 8.06 -1.66
CA ALA A 518 -34.55 8.62 -3.00
C ALA A 518 -35.03 10.08 -2.93
#